data_46ca0d0325cd8e6639b195fe2c02a9b6
#
_entry.id   46ca0d0325cd8e6639b195fe2c02a9b6
#
_cell.length_a   1.000
_cell.length_b   1.000
_cell.length_c   1.000
_cell.angle_alpha   90.00
_cell.angle_beta   90.00
_cell.angle_gamma   90.00
#
_symmetry.space_group_name_H-M   'P 1'
#
loop_
_entity.id
_entity.type
_entity.pdbx_description
1 polymer ?
#
loop_
_entity_poly.entity_id
_entity_poly.type
_entity_poly.pdbx_seq_one_letter_code
_entity_poly.pdbx_strand_id
1 'polypeptide(L)'
;MSVTQDQVPAPPSRTTPHVPPGDASPGPSPAHPLPTRIAGIVSALTLAAVGGSVVAPGAAPPAHAAPAAAGKALKVAASKKGAPYQWGAVGPHRFDCSGLTLYSYKRAGKKLPRTAQAQYNTTRRVAKSDRSKGDLVFFHGGGGVYHVGIYAGSDRIWHSPKTGSWVKLERIWSQSVSYGRVG
;
A
#
# COMPACT_ATOMS: atom_id res chain seq x y z
N MET A 1 48.42 -7.26 38.79
CA MET A 1 47.02 -6.81 38.98
C MET A 1 46.20 -7.42 37.89
N SER A 2 45.51 -8.57 38.22
CA SER A 2 44.72 -9.34 37.25
C SER A 2 43.29 -8.78 37.21
N VAL A 3 42.85 -8.37 36.02
CA VAL A 3 41.47 -7.88 35.77
C VAL A 3 40.61 -9.10 35.43
N THR A 4 39.69 -9.45 36.32
CA THR A 4 38.68 -10.50 36.14
C THR A 4 37.64 -10.03 35.16
N GLN A 5 37.47 -10.75 34.05
CA GLN A 5 36.39 -10.51 33.07
C GLN A 5 35.09 -11.06 33.65
N ASP A 6 34.14 -10.18 33.83
CA ASP A 6 32.76 -10.47 34.26
C ASP A 6 31.99 -11.08 33.05
N GLN A 7 31.66 -12.37 33.16
CA GLN A 7 30.88 -13.11 32.18
C GLN A 7 29.39 -12.77 32.34
N VAL A 8 28.83 -12.06 31.34
CA VAL A 8 27.39 -11.84 31.23
C VAL A 8 26.70 -13.15 30.84
N PRO A 9 25.71 -13.64 31.62
CA PRO A 9 24.99 -14.87 31.29
C PRO A 9 24.09 -14.68 30.05
N ALA A 10 24.08 -15.70 29.17
CA ALA A 10 23.25 -15.76 27.99
C ALA A 10 21.75 -15.86 28.37
N PRO A 11 20.83 -15.24 27.58
CA PRO A 11 19.41 -15.34 27.84
C PRO A 11 18.86 -16.74 27.50
N PRO A 12 17.83 -17.22 28.22
CA PRO A 12 17.27 -18.54 28.01
C PRO A 12 16.59 -18.67 26.65
N SER A 13 16.84 -19.81 26.00
CA SER A 13 16.24 -20.22 24.72
C SER A 13 14.72 -20.38 24.89
N ARG A 14 13.95 -19.61 24.13
CA ARG A 14 12.48 -19.77 24.04
C ARG A 14 12.16 -20.99 23.17
N THR A 15 11.65 -22.02 23.83
CA THR A 15 11.04 -23.18 23.18
C THR A 15 9.74 -22.74 22.51
N THR A 16 9.67 -22.83 21.19
CA THR A 16 8.43 -22.63 20.42
C THR A 16 7.54 -23.85 20.56
N PRO A 17 6.25 -23.71 20.88
CA PRO A 17 5.33 -24.85 20.85
C PRO A 17 5.09 -25.29 19.40
N HIS A 18 5.28 -26.57 19.14
CA HIS A 18 4.99 -27.26 17.88
C HIS A 18 3.47 -27.37 17.71
N VAL A 19 2.92 -26.73 16.69
CA VAL A 19 1.52 -26.88 16.25
C VAL A 19 1.49 -27.96 15.17
N PRO A 20 0.73 -29.06 15.34
CA PRO A 20 0.59 -30.07 14.30
C PRO A 20 -0.25 -29.54 13.12
N PRO A 21 0.01 -30.01 11.87
CA PRO A 21 -0.76 -29.61 10.70
C PRO A 21 -2.17 -30.22 10.78
N GLY A 22 -3.18 -29.32 10.77
CA GLY A 22 -4.58 -29.72 10.64
C GLY A 22 -4.89 -30.17 9.22
N ASP A 23 -5.44 -31.37 9.12
CA ASP A 23 -6.00 -32.00 7.93
C ASP A 23 -7.18 -31.17 7.42
N ALA A 24 -7.04 -30.53 6.25
CA ALA A 24 -8.12 -29.85 5.56
C ALA A 24 -8.51 -30.64 4.32
N SER A 25 -9.53 -31.47 4.44
CA SER A 25 -10.21 -32.11 3.31
C SER A 25 -10.84 -31.07 2.39
N PRO A 26 -10.71 -31.23 1.06
CA PRO A 26 -11.36 -30.33 0.11
C PRO A 26 -12.86 -30.64 0.00
N GLY A 27 -13.71 -29.65 0.31
CA GLY A 27 -15.14 -29.69 0.08
C GLY A 27 -15.49 -29.49 -1.40
N PRO A 28 -16.64 -30.01 -1.87
CA PRO A 28 -16.99 -30.01 -3.29
C PRO A 28 -17.36 -28.61 -3.79
N SER A 29 -16.85 -28.28 -4.99
CA SER A 29 -17.20 -27.07 -5.74
C SER A 29 -18.68 -27.04 -6.16
N PRO A 30 -19.37 -25.91 -6.06
CA PRO A 30 -20.68 -25.74 -6.67
C PRO A 30 -20.56 -25.52 -8.18
N ALA A 31 -21.36 -26.30 -8.90
CA ALA A 31 -21.53 -26.23 -10.35
C ALA A 31 -22.23 -24.93 -10.77
N HIS A 32 -21.66 -24.23 -11.74
CA HIS A 32 -22.28 -23.07 -12.39
C HIS A 32 -23.29 -23.51 -13.45
N PRO A 33 -24.54 -23.01 -13.46
CA PRO A 33 -25.44 -23.21 -14.56
C PRO A 33 -25.12 -22.28 -15.74
N LEU A 34 -25.12 -22.84 -16.94
CA LEU A 34 -24.96 -22.12 -18.21
C LEU A 34 -26.22 -21.30 -18.54
N PRO A 35 -26.07 -20.08 -19.11
CA PRO A 35 -27.23 -19.33 -19.57
C PRO A 35 -27.74 -19.85 -20.93
N THR A 36 -28.99 -20.23 -20.95
CA THR A 36 -29.76 -20.58 -22.14
C THR A 36 -30.00 -19.35 -23.01
N ARG A 37 -29.58 -19.41 -24.26
CA ARG A 37 -29.89 -18.41 -25.28
C ARG A 37 -31.36 -18.57 -25.69
N ILE A 38 -32.15 -17.52 -25.53
CA ILE A 38 -33.47 -17.39 -26.16
C ILE A 38 -33.32 -16.33 -27.24
N ALA A 39 -33.46 -16.76 -28.50
CA ALA A 39 -33.63 -15.91 -29.65
C ALA A 39 -35.12 -15.50 -29.73
N GLY A 40 -35.38 -14.20 -29.68
CA GLY A 40 -36.71 -13.65 -29.92
C GLY A 40 -36.60 -12.50 -30.90
N ILE A 41 -37.07 -12.75 -32.13
CA ILE A 41 -37.27 -11.72 -33.17
C ILE A 41 -38.66 -11.14 -32.95
N VAL A 42 -38.79 -9.84 -32.81
CA VAL A 42 -40.06 -9.11 -33.09
C VAL A 42 -39.76 -7.69 -33.57
N SER A 43 -40.09 -7.49 -34.80
CA SER A 43 -40.61 -6.37 -35.58
C SER A 43 -40.68 -4.94 -35.01
N ALA A 44 -40.29 -4.08 -35.91
CA ALA A 44 -40.37 -2.63 -35.89
C ALA A 44 -41.79 -2.10 -35.60
N LEU A 45 -41.84 -1.03 -34.83
CA LEU A 45 -42.83 0.04 -35.01
C LEU A 45 -42.18 1.38 -34.63
N THR A 46 -42.05 2.26 -35.64
CA THR A 46 -41.65 3.63 -35.52
C THR A 46 -42.74 4.45 -34.85
N LEU A 47 -42.42 5.11 -33.74
CA LEU A 47 -43.20 6.26 -33.27
C LEU A 47 -42.24 7.38 -32.88
N ALA A 48 -42.27 8.45 -33.61
CA ALA A 48 -41.60 9.69 -33.27
C ALA A 48 -42.29 10.33 -32.08
N ALA A 49 -41.60 10.49 -30.96
CA ALA A 49 -41.98 11.35 -29.86
C ALA A 49 -40.79 12.24 -29.51
N VAL A 50 -40.92 13.52 -29.82
CA VAL A 50 -40.14 14.61 -29.26
C VAL A 50 -40.37 14.62 -27.75
N GLY A 51 -39.31 14.45 -26.96
CA GLY A 51 -39.46 14.48 -25.51
C GLY A 51 -38.12 14.39 -24.80
N GLY A 52 -37.64 15.51 -24.30
CA GLY A 52 -36.74 15.77 -23.20
C GLY A 52 -35.71 14.71 -22.86
N SER A 53 -34.45 14.95 -23.21
CA SER A 53 -33.30 14.23 -22.65
C SER A 53 -33.21 14.56 -21.15
N VAL A 54 -33.74 13.68 -20.31
CA VAL A 54 -33.41 13.66 -18.90
C VAL A 54 -32.00 13.10 -18.82
N VAL A 55 -30.99 13.99 -18.84
CA VAL A 55 -29.63 13.64 -18.46
C VAL A 55 -29.66 13.29 -16.96
N ALA A 56 -29.77 11.99 -16.64
CA ALA A 56 -29.46 11.53 -15.31
C ALA A 56 -28.02 11.95 -15.03
N PRO A 57 -27.72 12.61 -13.89
CA PRO A 57 -26.32 12.86 -13.51
C PRO A 57 -25.71 11.51 -13.15
N GLY A 58 -25.15 10.82 -14.14
CA GLY A 58 -24.25 9.73 -13.96
C GLY A 58 -23.04 10.29 -13.22
N ALA A 59 -22.90 9.93 -11.94
CA ALA A 59 -21.70 10.24 -11.20
C ALA A 59 -20.51 9.63 -11.94
N ALA A 60 -19.82 10.45 -12.73
CA ALA A 60 -18.57 10.06 -13.36
C ALA A 60 -17.63 9.60 -12.25
N PRO A 61 -17.03 8.40 -12.33
CA PRO A 61 -16.10 7.94 -11.32
C PRO A 61 -14.94 8.95 -11.26
N PRO A 62 -14.42 9.28 -10.07
CA PRO A 62 -13.41 10.32 -9.90
C PRO A 62 -12.05 9.86 -10.43
N ALA A 63 -11.91 9.76 -11.74
CA ALA A 63 -10.66 9.41 -12.42
C ALA A 63 -9.49 10.38 -12.09
N HIS A 64 -9.79 11.55 -11.57
CA HIS A 64 -8.82 12.59 -11.22
C HIS A 64 -8.46 12.65 -9.72
N ALA A 65 -9.18 11.93 -8.86
CA ALA A 65 -8.95 11.98 -7.41
C ALA A 65 -7.68 11.24 -6.96
N ALA A 66 -7.29 10.15 -7.63
CA ALA A 66 -6.11 9.37 -7.28
C ALA A 66 -4.79 10.15 -7.48
N PRO A 67 -4.55 10.82 -8.62
CA PRO A 67 -3.38 11.68 -8.78
C PRO A 67 -3.33 12.84 -7.78
N ALA A 68 -4.48 13.47 -7.49
CA ALA A 68 -4.57 14.56 -6.52
C ALA A 68 -4.25 14.10 -5.10
N ALA A 69 -4.75 12.93 -4.67
CA ALA A 69 -4.44 12.35 -3.37
C ALA A 69 -2.96 11.98 -3.25
N ALA A 70 -2.36 11.38 -4.30
CA ALA A 70 -0.95 11.04 -4.33
C ALA A 70 -0.05 12.27 -4.19
N GLY A 71 -0.36 13.35 -4.91
CA GLY A 71 0.36 14.62 -4.81
C GLY A 71 0.23 15.27 -3.43
N LYS A 72 -0.96 15.22 -2.82
CA LYS A 72 -1.20 15.71 -1.46
C LYS A 72 -0.42 14.87 -0.43
N ALA A 73 -0.45 13.54 -0.54
CA ALA A 73 0.29 12.64 0.34
C ALA A 73 1.80 12.90 0.28
N LEU A 74 2.34 13.09 -0.93
CA LEU A 74 3.75 13.45 -1.13
C LEU A 74 4.12 14.78 -0.43
N LYS A 75 3.29 15.81 -0.57
CA LYS A 75 3.49 17.11 0.11
C LYS A 75 3.47 16.95 1.64
N VAL A 76 2.54 16.14 2.16
CA VAL A 76 2.46 15.84 3.60
C VAL A 76 3.71 15.12 4.09
N ALA A 77 4.20 14.10 3.36
CA ALA A 77 5.44 13.42 3.73
C ALA A 77 6.65 14.37 3.74
N ALA A 78 6.77 15.22 2.71
CA ALA A 78 7.82 16.22 2.62
C ALA A 78 7.78 17.24 3.78
N SER A 79 6.58 17.66 4.23
CA SER A 79 6.42 18.57 5.38
C SER A 79 6.87 17.96 6.71
N LYS A 80 7.07 16.63 6.75
CA LYS A 80 7.56 15.90 7.94
C LYS A 80 9.08 15.71 7.94
N LYS A 81 9.82 16.32 7.00
CA LYS A 81 11.28 16.32 6.98
C LYS A 81 11.84 16.65 8.37
N GLY A 82 12.78 15.83 8.86
CA GLY A 82 13.41 16.00 10.17
C GLY A 82 12.65 15.37 11.35
N ALA A 83 11.40 14.90 11.16
CA ALA A 83 10.68 14.20 12.22
C ALA A 83 11.38 12.87 12.58
N PRO A 84 11.68 12.63 13.88
CA PRO A 84 12.46 11.47 14.30
C PRO A 84 11.77 10.15 13.96
N TYR A 85 12.58 9.14 13.65
CA TYR A 85 12.09 7.76 13.55
C TYR A 85 11.74 7.22 14.94
N GLN A 86 10.63 6.51 15.00
CA GLN A 86 10.27 5.68 16.15
C GLN A 86 9.47 4.46 15.65
N TRP A 87 9.92 3.26 16.02
CA TRP A 87 9.20 2.03 15.68
C TRP A 87 7.76 2.08 16.21
N GLY A 88 6.80 1.69 15.36
CA GLY A 88 5.37 1.70 15.71
C GLY A 88 4.69 3.06 15.62
N ALA A 89 5.42 4.17 15.40
CA ALA A 89 4.85 5.51 15.37
C ALA A 89 4.18 5.84 14.03
N VAL A 90 3.01 6.50 14.11
CA VAL A 90 2.19 6.91 12.98
C VAL A 90 1.98 8.45 12.92
N GLY A 91 2.84 9.20 13.60
CA GLY A 91 2.79 10.67 13.63
C GLY A 91 1.95 11.23 14.80
N PRO A 92 1.78 12.55 14.86
CA PRO A 92 2.25 13.57 13.90
C PRO A 92 3.73 13.99 14.04
N HIS A 93 4.42 13.58 15.12
CA HIS A 93 5.76 14.08 15.46
C HIS A 93 6.87 13.04 15.24
N ARG A 94 6.54 11.74 15.28
CA ARG A 94 7.45 10.62 15.08
C ARG A 94 6.82 9.61 14.12
N PHE A 95 7.65 8.90 13.37
CA PHE A 95 7.18 7.97 12.34
C PHE A 95 8.10 6.76 12.22
N ASP A 96 7.52 5.60 11.93
CA ASP A 96 8.24 4.57 11.19
C ASP A 96 7.91 4.66 9.68
N CYS A 97 8.46 3.76 8.86
CA CYS A 97 8.33 3.81 7.41
C CYS A 97 6.87 3.77 6.93
N SER A 98 6.12 2.78 7.36
CA SER A 98 4.72 2.59 6.99
C SER A 98 3.77 3.53 7.74
N GLY A 99 4.16 4.01 8.91
CA GLY A 99 3.45 5.06 9.64
C GLY A 99 3.48 6.41 8.95
N LEU A 100 4.61 6.77 8.34
CA LEU A 100 4.72 7.99 7.53
C LEU A 100 3.81 7.93 6.30
N THR A 101 3.82 6.83 5.55
CA THR A 101 2.96 6.64 4.38
C THR A 101 1.48 6.64 4.77
N LEU A 102 1.10 5.90 5.83
CA LEU A 102 -0.24 5.87 6.37
C LEU A 102 -0.73 7.26 6.77
N TYR A 103 0.06 8.00 7.54
CA TYR A 103 -0.27 9.36 7.96
C TYR A 103 -0.47 10.28 6.76
N SER A 104 0.46 10.23 5.80
CA SER A 104 0.44 11.09 4.61
C SER A 104 -0.80 10.84 3.76
N TYR A 105 -1.13 9.59 3.50
CA TYR A 105 -2.31 9.21 2.74
C TYR A 105 -3.61 9.47 3.50
N LYS A 106 -3.66 9.25 4.82
CA LYS A 106 -4.81 9.64 5.65
C LYS A 106 -5.11 11.13 5.54
N ARG A 107 -4.09 11.99 5.55
CA ARG A 107 -4.24 13.44 5.32
C ARG A 107 -4.65 13.80 3.90
N ALA A 108 -4.41 12.92 2.96
CA ALA A 108 -4.88 13.03 1.59
C ALA A 108 -6.28 12.43 1.34
N GLY A 109 -6.96 11.94 2.39
CA GLY A 109 -8.29 11.35 2.30
C GLY A 109 -8.30 9.87 1.87
N LYS A 110 -7.17 9.17 1.96
CA LYS A 110 -7.04 7.74 1.63
C LYS A 110 -6.66 6.93 2.86
N LYS A 111 -7.16 5.70 2.94
CA LYS A 111 -6.82 4.75 4.00
C LYS A 111 -5.72 3.80 3.53
N LEU A 112 -4.73 3.54 4.39
CA LEU A 112 -3.72 2.51 4.20
C LEU A 112 -3.65 1.61 5.43
N PRO A 113 -3.29 0.33 5.27
CA PRO A 113 -3.00 -0.55 6.40
C PRO A 113 -1.77 -0.09 7.19
N ARG A 114 -1.59 -0.68 8.39
CA ARG A 114 -0.52 -0.26 9.30
C ARG A 114 0.88 -0.66 8.82
N THR A 115 1.06 -1.85 8.28
CA THR A 115 2.40 -2.39 7.96
C THR A 115 2.77 -2.21 6.49
N ALA A 116 4.08 -2.15 6.20
CA ALA A 116 4.58 -2.04 4.83
C ALA A 116 4.09 -3.20 3.95
N GLN A 117 4.12 -4.44 4.46
CA GLN A 117 3.64 -5.62 3.75
C GLN A 117 2.13 -5.53 3.46
N ALA A 118 1.31 -5.10 4.41
CA ALA A 118 -0.13 -4.95 4.19
C ALA A 118 -0.43 -3.82 3.19
N GLN A 119 0.32 -2.71 3.23
CA GLN A 119 0.21 -1.64 2.23
C GLN A 119 0.58 -2.15 0.83
N TYR A 120 1.64 -2.96 0.73
CA TYR A 120 1.98 -3.65 -0.51
C TYR A 120 0.82 -4.48 -1.02
N ASN A 121 0.19 -5.31 -0.18
CA ASN A 121 -0.89 -6.21 -0.58
C ASN A 121 -2.16 -5.49 -1.06
N THR A 122 -2.41 -4.26 -0.59
CA THR A 122 -3.64 -3.52 -0.88
C THR A 122 -3.49 -2.46 -1.99
N THR A 123 -2.27 -2.20 -2.48
CA THR A 123 -2.04 -1.22 -3.55
C THR A 123 -1.99 -1.87 -4.93
N ARG A 124 -2.48 -1.16 -5.95
CA ARG A 124 -2.37 -1.61 -7.34
C ARG A 124 -0.92 -1.57 -7.79
N ARG A 125 -0.42 -2.66 -8.37
CA ARG A 125 0.96 -2.72 -8.90
C ARG A 125 1.14 -1.74 -10.06
N VAL A 126 2.30 -1.12 -10.10
CA VAL A 126 2.70 -0.16 -11.13
C VAL A 126 4.06 -0.59 -11.69
N ALA A 127 4.18 -0.62 -13.01
CA ALA A 127 5.48 -0.87 -13.63
C ALA A 127 6.47 0.27 -13.33
N LYS A 128 7.76 -0.03 -13.36
CA LYS A 128 8.81 0.98 -13.10
C LYS A 128 8.74 2.16 -14.09
N SER A 129 8.37 1.90 -15.34
CA SER A 129 8.14 2.91 -16.38
C SER A 129 6.97 3.85 -16.06
N ASP A 130 5.93 3.33 -15.40
CA ASP A 130 4.64 4.02 -15.21
C ASP A 130 4.53 4.67 -13.82
N ARG A 131 5.61 4.58 -13.02
CA ARG A 131 5.63 5.17 -11.69
C ARG A 131 5.48 6.68 -11.73
N SER A 132 4.69 7.21 -10.85
CA SER A 132 4.39 8.63 -10.74
C SER A 132 4.66 9.13 -9.32
N LYS A 133 4.95 10.43 -9.18
CA LYS A 133 5.11 11.06 -7.87
C LYS A 133 3.91 10.77 -6.98
N GLY A 134 4.19 10.31 -5.75
CA GLY A 134 3.20 9.86 -4.80
C GLY A 134 3.02 8.35 -4.75
N ASP A 135 3.36 7.56 -5.77
CA ASP A 135 3.31 6.09 -5.67
C ASP A 135 4.15 5.60 -4.50
N LEU A 136 3.78 4.48 -3.91
CA LEU A 136 4.55 3.82 -2.86
C LEU A 136 5.67 3.00 -3.49
N VAL A 137 6.84 3.05 -2.88
CA VAL A 137 8.00 2.22 -3.22
C VAL A 137 8.22 1.23 -2.10
N PHE A 138 8.13 -0.05 -2.41
CA PHE A 138 8.26 -1.15 -1.48
C PHE A 138 9.60 -1.85 -1.69
N PHE A 139 10.36 -2.07 -0.62
CA PHE A 139 11.65 -2.73 -0.62
C PHE A 139 11.48 -4.17 -0.13
N HIS A 140 11.99 -5.11 -0.91
CA HIS A 140 11.86 -6.54 -0.67
C HIS A 140 13.12 -7.14 -0.08
N GLY A 141 12.94 -8.08 0.84
CA GLY A 141 13.97 -8.94 1.41
C GLY A 141 13.52 -10.39 1.45
N GLY A 142 14.31 -11.28 2.03
CA GLY A 142 14.01 -12.72 2.10
C GLY A 142 12.68 -13.07 2.80
N GLY A 143 12.17 -12.20 3.68
CA GLY A 143 10.90 -12.39 4.39
C GLY A 143 9.74 -11.55 3.83
N GLY A 144 9.85 -10.94 2.66
CA GLY A 144 8.81 -10.08 2.07
C GLY A 144 9.16 -8.60 2.07
N VAL A 145 8.17 -7.72 2.22
CA VAL A 145 8.37 -6.26 2.23
C VAL A 145 8.80 -5.79 3.61
N TYR A 146 10.03 -5.28 3.71
CA TYR A 146 10.59 -4.80 4.99
C TYR A 146 10.54 -3.27 5.14
N HIS A 147 10.40 -2.51 4.04
CA HIS A 147 10.40 -1.05 4.06
C HIS A 147 9.52 -0.45 2.98
N VAL A 148 9.06 0.80 3.21
CA VAL A 148 8.23 1.55 2.26
C VAL A 148 8.56 3.04 2.34
N GLY A 149 8.45 3.72 1.18
CA GLY A 149 8.52 5.17 1.06
C GLY A 149 7.56 5.71 0.01
N ILE A 150 7.44 7.02 -0.11
CA ILE A 150 6.63 7.70 -1.12
C ILE A 150 7.55 8.23 -2.22
N TYR A 151 7.31 7.82 -3.46
CA TYR A 151 8.10 8.23 -4.62
C TYR A 151 8.01 9.73 -4.87
N ALA A 152 9.16 10.39 -4.95
CA ALA A 152 9.27 11.84 -5.11
C ALA A 152 9.70 12.26 -6.53
N GLY A 153 9.96 11.30 -7.42
CA GLY A 153 10.59 11.52 -8.72
C GLY A 153 12.11 11.37 -8.66
N SER A 154 12.75 11.28 -9.82
CA SER A 154 14.23 11.21 -9.95
C SER A 154 14.88 10.14 -9.07
N ASP A 155 14.26 8.94 -9.02
CA ASP A 155 14.67 7.81 -8.19
C ASP A 155 14.86 8.13 -6.70
N ARG A 156 14.01 9.05 -6.16
CA ARG A 156 14.01 9.44 -4.76
C ARG A 156 12.69 9.13 -4.08
N ILE A 157 12.76 8.92 -2.76
CA ILE A 157 11.61 8.68 -1.89
C ILE A 157 11.67 9.56 -0.65
N TRP A 158 10.51 9.96 -0.14
CA TRP A 158 10.34 10.38 1.23
C TRP A 158 10.06 9.16 2.09
N HIS A 159 10.85 8.98 3.14
CA HIS A 159 10.71 7.85 4.05
C HIS A 159 11.21 8.16 5.46
N SER A 160 10.88 7.31 6.41
CA SER A 160 11.41 7.28 7.77
C SER A 160 12.19 5.98 7.92
N PRO A 161 13.54 5.98 7.89
CA PRO A 161 14.32 4.75 7.64
C PRO A 161 14.48 3.81 8.84
N LYS A 162 15.04 4.27 9.96
CA LYS A 162 15.41 3.41 11.10
C LYS A 162 15.67 4.23 12.35
N THR A 163 15.78 3.57 13.50
CA THR A 163 16.21 4.14 14.78
C THR A 163 17.49 4.96 14.63
N GLY A 164 17.54 6.12 15.29
CA GLY A 164 18.64 7.06 15.18
C GLY A 164 18.62 7.95 13.94
N SER A 165 17.55 7.86 13.12
CA SER A 165 17.37 8.66 11.92
C SER A 165 16.05 9.44 11.98
N TRP A 166 15.73 10.13 10.89
CA TRP A 166 14.56 11.00 10.76
C TRP A 166 13.97 10.91 9.35
N VAL A 167 12.79 11.48 9.17
CA VAL A 167 12.14 11.60 7.85
C VAL A 167 13.03 12.42 6.91
N LYS A 168 13.38 11.84 5.78
CA LYS A 168 14.26 12.45 4.77
C LYS A 168 13.90 12.05 3.35
N LEU A 169 14.42 12.83 2.40
CA LEU A 169 14.43 12.50 0.98
C LEU A 169 15.74 11.77 0.67
N GLU A 170 15.64 10.56 0.13
CA GLU A 170 16.81 9.73 -0.17
C GLU A 170 16.65 9.04 -1.52
N ARG A 171 17.76 8.66 -2.16
CA ARG A 171 17.74 7.84 -3.39
C ARG A 171 17.26 6.42 -3.07
N ILE A 172 16.57 5.80 -4.02
CA ILE A 172 16.25 4.37 -3.98
C ILE A 172 17.58 3.61 -4.07
N TRP A 173 17.95 2.88 -3.00
CA TRP A 173 19.25 2.22 -2.83
C TRP A 173 19.28 0.76 -3.22
N SER A 174 18.15 0.18 -3.60
CA SER A 174 18.01 -1.24 -3.94
C SER A 174 17.39 -1.41 -5.31
N GLN A 175 17.75 -2.47 -6.01
CA GLN A 175 17.07 -2.92 -7.23
C GLN A 175 15.86 -3.82 -6.90
N SER A 176 15.84 -4.43 -5.70
CA SER A 176 14.73 -5.27 -5.23
C SER A 176 13.58 -4.39 -4.70
N VAL A 177 12.96 -3.64 -5.60
CA VAL A 177 11.83 -2.76 -5.28
C VAL A 177 10.66 -2.99 -6.22
N SER A 178 9.47 -2.72 -5.72
CA SER A 178 8.24 -2.63 -6.50
C SER A 178 7.49 -1.34 -6.21
N TYR A 179 6.57 -0.99 -7.10
CA TYR A 179 5.79 0.24 -7.00
C TYR A 179 4.31 -0.10 -6.86
N GLY A 180 3.60 0.68 -6.04
CA GLY A 180 2.17 0.53 -5.83
C GLY A 180 1.46 1.87 -5.80
N ARG A 181 0.30 1.93 -6.45
CA ARG A 181 -0.56 3.12 -6.48
C ARG A 181 -1.75 2.93 -5.55
N VAL A 182 -1.97 3.93 -4.71
CA VAL A 182 -3.11 3.98 -3.80
C VAL A 182 -4.33 4.45 -4.59
N GLY A 183 -5.39 3.64 -4.60
CA GLY A 183 -6.66 3.91 -5.29
C GLY A 183 -7.56 4.91 -4.59
#